data_38b8ca9515ca55690025b5a3c9cdd552
#
_entry.id   38b8ca9515ca55690025b5a3c9cdd552
#
_cell.length_a   1.000
_cell.length_b   1.000
_cell.length_c   1.000
_cell.angle_alpha   90.00
_cell.angle_beta   90.00
_cell.angle_gamma   90.00
#
_symmetry.space_group_name_H-M   'P 1'
#
loop_
_entity.id
_entity.type
_entity.pdbx_description
1 polymer ?
#
loop_
_entity_poly.entity_id
_entity_poly.type
_entity_poly.pdbx_seq_one_letter_code
_entity_poly.pdbx_strand_id
1 'polypeptide(L)'
;MMNLKNIFLAALATVAVLLTPSCNGNEPANTPEDEKPADINLLFNTPEVVIPAEGGVVDVMVVTNAESWDFVNAISWAEVERTSEGISIYATENTSDSNRKGDILIIATTGKTVKERTISVEQVAAGGTTVGGNLTFECPVFEAFVLSSYDYNGDGVLSAEEAAVVTDLNLMLDETSEEEQEPITSLKGIKNFVNLVNLDCSGNLLTSLDLSGMEKLEYVDCSYNNITKIDVSGCKNLKWLYFYMNKATSVLLEGCNNLMFFQGWRNNLTSIDLSNKPELIYLDLMMNSLRDIKFENCPKLQVAALGSNNLISLNLKGLPSLYTLGCYDNNIASLDLSELANLEMLECYTNNIASLDLTANKKLKTLTCQNNLIAELKLGDNTAFTKIDCSSNRLSGEVDFSKFTALKTIGCGGNDLTSINVSACTALTALSCENTKVTALEVSALTALEELVANDCLISVMDCSNNRKLSKLHLQGNPLTSLVLASGQSIYDLKVDNYDVISYK
;
A
#
# COMPACT_ATOMS: atom_id res chain seq x y z
N MET A 1 2.63 -21.59 2.13
CA MET A 1 3.48 -20.78 1.20
C MET A 1 2.60 -19.75 0.51
N MET A 2 2.54 -18.53 1.06
CA MET A 2 1.94 -17.41 0.32
C MET A 2 2.93 -16.99 -0.75
N ASN A 3 2.54 -17.21 -2.00
CA ASN A 3 3.32 -16.92 -3.19
C ASN A 3 3.63 -15.41 -3.25
N LEU A 4 4.87 -15.00 -3.56
CA LEU A 4 5.25 -13.58 -3.80
C LEU A 4 4.24 -12.81 -4.67
N LYS A 5 3.54 -13.50 -5.57
CA LYS A 5 2.39 -12.95 -6.32
C LYS A 5 1.23 -12.47 -5.43
N ASN A 6 1.00 -13.10 -4.28
CA ASN A 6 -0.07 -12.72 -3.38
C ASN A 6 0.32 -11.53 -2.48
N ILE A 7 1.62 -11.36 -2.20
CA ILE A 7 2.16 -10.18 -1.50
C ILE A 7 2.04 -8.94 -2.41
N PHE A 8 2.33 -9.08 -3.70
CA PHE A 8 2.09 -8.01 -4.69
C PHE A 8 0.60 -7.65 -4.83
N LEU A 9 -0.31 -8.65 -4.76
CA LEU A 9 -1.75 -8.41 -4.80
C LEU A 9 -2.28 -7.80 -3.48
N ALA A 10 -1.72 -8.12 -2.32
CA ALA A 10 -2.15 -7.55 -1.05
C ALA A 10 -1.77 -6.07 -0.92
N ALA A 11 -0.57 -5.69 -1.36
CA ALA A 11 -0.15 -4.27 -1.42
C ALA A 11 -0.98 -3.47 -2.44
N LEU A 12 -1.35 -4.09 -3.59
CA LEU A 12 -2.29 -3.50 -4.55
C LEU A 12 -3.74 -3.52 -4.06
N ALA A 13 -4.16 -4.50 -3.24
CA ALA A 13 -5.54 -4.60 -2.75
C ALA A 13 -5.88 -3.50 -1.73
N THR A 14 -4.92 -3.03 -0.93
CA THR A 14 -5.11 -1.86 -0.07
C THR A 14 -5.27 -0.56 -0.87
N VAL A 15 -4.65 -0.47 -2.06
CA VAL A 15 -4.87 0.62 -3.03
C VAL A 15 -6.16 0.41 -3.84
N ALA A 16 -6.55 -0.84 -4.12
CA ALA A 16 -7.72 -1.17 -4.94
C ALA A 16 -9.08 -0.98 -4.25
N VAL A 17 -9.12 -0.95 -2.91
CA VAL A 17 -10.37 -0.63 -2.16
C VAL A 17 -10.75 0.85 -2.32
N LEU A 18 -9.83 1.70 -2.78
CA LEU A 18 -10.08 3.12 -3.08
C LEU A 18 -10.32 3.40 -4.58
N LEU A 19 -10.17 2.40 -5.47
CA LEU A 19 -10.29 2.58 -6.91
C LEU A 19 -11.08 1.44 -7.56
N THR A 20 -12.42 1.51 -7.58
CA THR A 20 -13.24 0.73 -8.52
C THR A 20 -13.55 1.58 -9.75
N PRO A 21 -12.91 1.36 -10.90
CA PRO A 21 -13.43 1.86 -12.17
C PRO A 21 -14.41 0.85 -12.75
N SER A 22 -15.63 1.28 -12.99
CA SER A 22 -16.57 0.62 -13.87
C SER A 22 -16.02 0.69 -15.30
N CYS A 23 -15.59 -0.43 -15.87
CA CYS A 23 -15.25 -0.54 -17.27
C CYS A 23 -16.29 -1.38 -18.00
N ASN A 24 -17.10 -0.72 -18.83
CA ASN A 24 -17.70 -1.30 -20.03
C ASN A 24 -17.10 -0.58 -21.24
N GLY A 25 -16.52 -1.31 -22.18
CA GLY A 25 -16.04 -0.73 -23.43
C GLY A 25 -15.49 -1.77 -24.39
N ASN A 26 -16.17 -1.97 -25.51
CA ASN A 26 -15.96 -2.89 -26.61
C ASN A 26 -14.54 -2.90 -27.17
N GLU A 27 -14.01 -4.09 -27.43
CA GLU A 27 -12.86 -4.34 -28.29
C GLU A 27 -13.22 -4.28 -29.77
N PRO A 28 -12.33 -3.79 -30.63
CA PRO A 28 -12.31 -4.10 -32.06
C PRO A 28 -11.34 -5.23 -32.38
N ALA A 29 -11.70 -6.03 -33.37
CA ALA A 29 -11.11 -7.29 -33.77
C ALA A 29 -9.69 -7.23 -34.35
N ASN A 30 -8.92 -8.25 -33.99
CA ASN A 30 -7.80 -8.97 -34.61
C ASN A 30 -7.15 -8.46 -35.88
N THR A 31 -5.85 -8.16 -35.75
CA THR A 31 -4.82 -8.48 -36.75
C THR A 31 -3.83 -9.48 -36.12
N PRO A 32 -3.23 -10.44 -36.87
CA PRO A 32 -2.30 -11.41 -36.31
C PRO A 32 -0.98 -10.71 -35.96
N GLU A 33 -0.69 -10.62 -34.67
CA GLU A 33 0.63 -10.21 -34.18
C GLU A 33 1.57 -11.41 -34.25
N ASP A 34 2.79 -11.15 -34.75
CA ASP A 34 3.94 -12.04 -34.64
C ASP A 34 4.14 -12.40 -33.16
N GLU A 35 4.20 -13.70 -32.86
CA GLU A 35 4.41 -14.22 -31.51
C GLU A 35 5.71 -13.66 -30.93
N LYS A 36 5.59 -12.75 -29.98
CA LYS A 36 6.70 -12.31 -29.13
C LYS A 36 7.23 -13.55 -28.40
N PRO A 37 8.56 -13.80 -28.37
CA PRO A 37 9.12 -14.94 -27.64
C PRO A 37 8.61 -14.91 -26.20
N ALA A 38 8.12 -16.05 -25.71
CA ALA A 38 7.64 -16.17 -24.34
C ALA A 38 8.78 -15.81 -23.37
N ASP A 39 8.55 -14.84 -22.49
CA ASP A 39 9.53 -14.46 -21.48
C ASP A 39 9.56 -15.55 -20.40
N ILE A 40 10.62 -16.39 -20.41
CA ILE A 40 10.79 -17.49 -19.46
C ILE A 40 11.28 -16.92 -18.14
N ASN A 41 10.48 -17.08 -17.08
CA ASN A 41 10.92 -16.89 -15.71
C ASN A 41 11.60 -18.16 -15.21
N LEU A 42 12.81 -18.03 -14.67
CA LEU A 42 13.56 -19.13 -14.05
C LEU A 42 14.19 -18.61 -12.76
N LEU A 43 13.68 -19.08 -11.63
CA LEU A 43 14.07 -18.65 -10.30
C LEU A 43 14.45 -19.84 -9.43
N PHE A 44 15.36 -19.63 -8.48
CA PHE A 44 15.75 -20.58 -7.45
C PHE A 44 15.50 -19.96 -6.08
N ASN A 45 15.24 -20.79 -5.08
CA ASN A 45 15.27 -20.36 -3.69
C ASN A 45 16.71 -19.94 -3.28
N THR A 46 17.74 -20.57 -3.83
CA THR A 46 19.15 -20.16 -3.69
C THR A 46 19.94 -20.38 -4.98
N PRO A 47 20.69 -19.37 -5.48
CA PRO A 47 21.63 -19.53 -6.61
C PRO A 47 23.02 -20.03 -6.18
N GLU A 48 23.32 -19.99 -4.89
CA GLU A 48 24.58 -20.42 -4.29
C GLU A 48 24.29 -21.44 -3.19
N VAL A 49 24.91 -22.60 -3.25
CA VAL A 49 24.75 -23.71 -2.30
C VAL A 49 26.10 -23.95 -1.64
N VAL A 50 26.14 -23.93 -0.31
CA VAL A 50 27.31 -24.33 0.48
C VAL A 50 26.97 -25.63 1.20
N ILE A 51 27.81 -26.66 1.04
CA ILE A 51 27.65 -27.95 1.69
C ILE A 51 28.77 -28.09 2.73
N PRO A 52 28.46 -28.52 3.97
CA PRO A 52 29.48 -28.74 5.00
C PRO A 52 30.50 -29.85 4.60
N ALA A 53 31.64 -29.89 5.32
CA ALA A 53 32.70 -30.84 5.05
C ALA A 53 32.25 -32.30 5.16
N GLU A 54 31.37 -32.58 6.11
CA GLU A 54 30.81 -33.89 6.41
C GLU A 54 29.92 -34.43 5.27
N GLY A 55 29.54 -33.54 4.34
CA GLY A 55 28.56 -33.84 3.32
C GLY A 55 27.14 -33.52 3.74
N GLY A 56 26.18 -34.04 2.99
CA GLY A 56 24.76 -33.86 3.27
C GLY A 56 23.92 -33.76 2.01
N VAL A 57 22.68 -33.36 2.20
CA VAL A 57 21.67 -33.17 1.15
C VAL A 57 21.17 -31.73 1.21
N VAL A 58 21.16 -31.06 0.06
CA VAL A 58 20.59 -29.73 -0.07
C VAL A 58 19.57 -29.74 -1.20
N ASP A 59 18.34 -29.30 -0.87
CA ASP A 59 17.26 -29.16 -1.83
C ASP A 59 17.21 -27.73 -2.39
N VAL A 60 17.22 -27.62 -3.71
CA VAL A 60 17.06 -26.34 -4.41
C VAL A 60 15.76 -26.37 -5.18
N MET A 61 14.84 -25.48 -4.80
CA MET A 61 13.57 -25.32 -5.49
C MET A 61 13.80 -24.57 -6.82
N VAL A 62 13.19 -25.08 -7.88
CA VAL A 62 13.20 -24.47 -9.22
C VAL A 62 11.81 -24.02 -9.57
N VAL A 63 11.62 -22.71 -9.71
CA VAL A 63 10.34 -22.09 -10.07
C VAL A 63 10.45 -21.53 -11.48
N THR A 64 9.61 -22.02 -12.39
CA THR A 64 9.59 -21.55 -13.77
C THR A 64 8.17 -21.59 -14.36
N ASN A 65 7.91 -20.69 -15.31
CA ASN A 65 6.72 -20.72 -16.17
C ASN A 65 6.99 -21.42 -17.51
N ALA A 66 8.16 -22.04 -17.69
CA ALA A 66 8.51 -22.78 -18.88
C ALA A 66 7.70 -24.08 -19.00
N GLU A 67 7.51 -24.56 -20.25
CA GLU A 67 6.84 -25.84 -20.54
C GLU A 67 7.60 -27.02 -19.97
N SER A 68 8.95 -26.92 -19.93
CA SER A 68 9.84 -27.92 -19.37
C SER A 68 11.12 -27.27 -18.86
N TRP A 69 11.79 -27.96 -17.94
CA TRP A 69 13.14 -27.62 -17.53
C TRP A 69 13.95 -28.90 -17.29
N ASP A 70 15.26 -28.79 -17.35
CA ASP A 70 16.23 -29.87 -17.09
C ASP A 70 17.48 -29.30 -16.47
N PHE A 71 18.41 -30.13 -16.04
CA PHE A 71 19.67 -29.68 -15.47
C PHE A 71 20.88 -30.47 -16.01
N VAL A 72 22.03 -29.81 -15.99
CA VAL A 72 23.34 -30.42 -16.28
C VAL A 72 24.20 -30.31 -15.03
N ASN A 73 24.51 -31.45 -14.43
CA ASN A 73 25.43 -31.52 -13.29
C ASN A 73 26.88 -31.58 -13.80
N ALA A 74 27.66 -30.52 -13.59
CA ALA A 74 29.10 -30.49 -13.88
C ALA A 74 29.95 -30.85 -12.65
N ILE A 75 29.35 -31.23 -11.53
CA ILE A 75 30.04 -31.51 -10.26
C ILE A 75 30.38 -33.02 -10.20
N SER A 76 31.65 -33.35 -10.11
CA SER A 76 32.09 -34.75 -10.07
C SER A 76 32.05 -35.40 -8.67
N TRP A 77 31.85 -34.61 -7.64
CA TRP A 77 31.85 -35.00 -6.22
C TRP A 77 30.49 -34.93 -5.55
N ALA A 78 29.45 -34.52 -6.28
CA ALA A 78 28.07 -34.51 -5.79
C ALA A 78 27.15 -35.18 -6.81
N GLU A 79 26.19 -35.94 -6.33
CA GLU A 79 25.07 -36.46 -7.11
C GLU A 79 23.92 -35.42 -7.06
N VAL A 80 23.21 -35.30 -8.18
CA VAL A 80 22.07 -34.38 -8.27
C VAL A 80 20.87 -35.14 -8.81
N GLU A 81 19.80 -35.11 -8.11
CA GLU A 81 18.54 -35.75 -8.49
C GLU A 81 17.43 -34.72 -8.68
N ARG A 82 16.53 -35.01 -9.62
CA ARG A 82 15.34 -34.19 -9.82
C ARG A 82 14.25 -34.57 -8.80
N THR A 83 13.65 -33.58 -8.18
CA THR A 83 12.51 -33.73 -7.30
C THR A 83 11.23 -33.16 -7.93
N SER A 84 10.09 -33.28 -7.26
CA SER A 84 8.84 -32.66 -7.69
C SER A 84 8.89 -31.11 -7.66
N GLU A 85 9.76 -30.52 -6.84
CA GLU A 85 9.84 -29.08 -6.62
C GLU A 85 11.15 -28.44 -7.13
N GLY A 86 12.13 -29.26 -7.53
CA GLY A 86 13.43 -28.76 -7.98
C GLY A 86 14.47 -29.87 -8.15
N ILE A 87 15.62 -29.71 -7.49
CA ILE A 87 16.71 -30.67 -7.44
C ILE A 87 17.17 -30.91 -6.00
N SER A 88 17.61 -32.13 -5.69
CA SER A 88 18.34 -32.48 -4.47
C SER A 88 19.81 -32.73 -4.80
N ILE A 89 20.73 -32.13 -4.09
CA ILE A 89 22.17 -32.21 -4.24
C ILE A 89 22.74 -33.07 -3.10
N TYR A 90 23.32 -34.21 -3.41
CA TYR A 90 23.89 -35.14 -2.43
C TYR A 90 25.40 -35.07 -2.50
N ALA A 91 26.07 -34.71 -1.42
CA ALA A 91 27.53 -34.72 -1.35
C ALA A 91 28.02 -35.61 -0.22
N THR A 92 29.03 -36.40 -0.47
CA THR A 92 29.77 -37.16 0.55
C THR A 92 30.81 -36.25 1.21
N GLU A 93 31.36 -36.70 2.34
CA GLU A 93 32.41 -35.99 3.09
C GLU A 93 33.52 -35.46 2.17
N ASN A 94 33.95 -34.21 2.38
CA ASN A 94 35.14 -33.63 1.76
C ASN A 94 36.37 -33.84 2.69
N THR A 95 37.15 -34.84 2.41
CA THR A 95 38.35 -35.17 3.20
C THR A 95 39.60 -34.36 2.79
N SER A 96 39.47 -33.40 1.87
CA SER A 96 40.60 -32.58 1.39
C SER A 96 40.77 -31.33 2.23
N ASP A 97 41.97 -30.76 2.26
CA ASP A 97 42.33 -29.52 2.98
C ASP A 97 41.84 -28.24 2.24
N SER A 98 41.06 -28.39 1.18
CA SER A 98 40.57 -27.27 0.38
C SER A 98 39.08 -27.41 0.03
N ASN A 99 38.39 -26.28 -0.03
CA ASN A 99 37.00 -26.24 -0.52
C ASN A 99 36.96 -26.73 -1.96
N ARG A 100 35.93 -27.49 -2.30
CA ARG A 100 35.67 -27.91 -3.69
C ARG A 100 34.42 -27.21 -4.22
N LYS A 101 34.51 -26.74 -5.48
CA LYS A 101 33.45 -25.95 -6.12
C LYS A 101 33.02 -26.61 -7.43
N GLY A 102 31.82 -26.33 -7.83
CA GLY A 102 31.27 -26.74 -9.11
C GLY A 102 29.91 -26.07 -9.37
N ASP A 103 29.41 -26.25 -10.56
CA ASP A 103 28.20 -25.59 -11.01
C ASP A 103 27.16 -26.59 -11.52
N ILE A 104 25.89 -26.31 -11.30
CA ILE A 104 24.75 -27.01 -11.87
C ILE A 104 24.02 -26.02 -12.77
N LEU A 105 23.91 -26.32 -14.05
CA LEU A 105 23.21 -25.52 -15.03
C LEU A 105 21.76 -25.97 -15.11
N ILE A 106 20.82 -25.09 -14.86
CA ILE A 106 19.38 -25.30 -15.05
C ILE A 106 18.97 -24.68 -16.39
N ILE A 107 18.25 -25.44 -17.19
CA ILE A 107 17.84 -25.09 -18.55
C ILE A 107 16.32 -25.17 -18.62
N ALA A 108 15.64 -24.03 -18.81
CA ALA A 108 14.18 -23.95 -18.96
C ALA A 108 13.83 -23.67 -20.43
N THR A 109 12.82 -24.35 -20.96
CA THR A 109 12.48 -24.34 -22.39
C THR A 109 10.97 -24.15 -22.62
N THR A 110 10.62 -23.23 -23.51
CA THR A 110 9.26 -23.06 -24.04
C THR A 110 9.32 -22.87 -25.54
N GLY A 111 8.79 -23.82 -26.30
CA GLY A 111 8.89 -23.84 -27.75
C GLY A 111 10.36 -23.86 -28.21
N LYS A 112 10.80 -22.75 -28.85
CA LYS A 112 12.20 -22.57 -29.28
C LYS A 112 13.02 -21.66 -28.35
N THR A 113 12.41 -21.10 -27.32
CA THR A 113 13.05 -20.18 -26.37
C THR A 113 13.68 -21.00 -25.24
N VAL A 114 14.94 -20.69 -24.93
CA VAL A 114 15.71 -21.37 -23.86
C VAL A 114 16.20 -20.28 -22.90
N LYS A 115 16.07 -20.52 -21.58
CA LYS A 115 16.69 -19.72 -20.54
C LYS A 115 17.53 -20.60 -19.64
N GLU A 116 18.76 -20.18 -19.42
CA GLU A 116 19.73 -20.87 -18.61
C GLU A 116 20.08 -20.07 -17.36
N ARG A 117 20.23 -20.73 -16.23
CA ARG A 117 20.77 -20.18 -14.99
C ARG A 117 21.60 -21.21 -14.26
N THR A 118 22.66 -20.74 -13.59
CA THR A 118 23.61 -21.60 -12.88
C THR A 118 23.34 -21.51 -11.38
N ILE A 119 23.42 -22.67 -10.71
CA ILE A 119 23.52 -22.81 -9.26
C ILE A 119 24.97 -23.12 -8.95
N SER A 120 25.66 -22.27 -8.22
CA SER A 120 27.03 -22.50 -7.77
C SER A 120 27.04 -23.33 -6.50
N VAL A 121 27.80 -24.41 -6.46
CA VAL A 121 27.88 -25.32 -5.31
C VAL A 121 29.30 -25.33 -4.78
N GLU A 122 29.48 -25.07 -3.50
CA GLU A 122 30.73 -25.13 -2.77
C GLU A 122 30.62 -26.12 -1.63
N GLN A 123 31.60 -27.02 -1.46
CA GLN A 123 31.73 -27.82 -0.25
C GLN A 123 32.98 -27.45 0.51
N VAL A 124 32.82 -27.24 1.81
CA VAL A 124 33.90 -26.82 2.71
C VAL A 124 34.98 -27.91 2.84
N ALA A 125 36.21 -27.51 3.10
CA ALA A 125 37.38 -28.40 3.32
C ALA A 125 37.29 -29.19 4.63
N ALA A 126 37.83 -30.40 4.68
CA ALA A 126 38.03 -31.18 5.92
C ALA A 126 38.98 -30.41 6.86
N GLY A 127 38.57 -30.19 8.08
CA GLY A 127 39.35 -29.46 9.09
C GLY A 127 39.50 -27.95 8.83
N GLY A 128 38.84 -27.42 7.86
CA GLY A 128 38.56 -25.98 7.78
C GLY A 128 37.85 -25.61 9.06
N THR A 129 38.57 -24.87 9.93
CA THR A 129 37.96 -24.35 11.14
C THR A 129 36.76 -23.56 10.71
N THR A 130 35.55 -24.06 11.03
CA THR A 130 34.35 -23.27 11.10
C THR A 130 34.72 -22.06 11.94
N VAL A 131 34.90 -20.91 11.27
CA VAL A 131 35.04 -19.63 11.94
C VAL A 131 33.63 -19.28 12.40
N GLY A 132 33.17 -19.99 13.45
CA GLY A 132 31.88 -19.76 14.02
C GLY A 132 31.70 -20.72 15.18
N GLY A 133 31.81 -20.22 16.39
CA GLY A 133 31.26 -20.92 17.56
C GLY A 133 29.75 -21.12 17.34
N ASN A 134 29.17 -22.12 18.03
CA ASN A 134 27.74 -22.38 18.05
C ASN A 134 26.95 -21.09 18.17
N LEU A 135 26.06 -20.84 17.22
CA LEU A 135 25.20 -19.66 17.28
C LEU A 135 24.21 -19.82 18.42
N THR A 136 23.99 -18.75 19.16
CA THR A 136 23.07 -18.77 20.29
C THR A 136 21.90 -17.83 20.03
N PHE A 137 20.72 -18.25 20.43
CA PHE A 137 19.48 -17.50 20.31
C PHE A 137 18.92 -17.22 21.71
N GLU A 138 18.34 -16.04 21.91
CA GLU A 138 17.77 -15.69 23.22
C GLU A 138 16.38 -16.30 23.42
N CYS A 139 15.62 -16.46 22.32
CA CYS A 139 14.26 -17.01 22.36
C CYS A 139 14.29 -18.50 22.03
N PRO A 140 13.87 -19.38 22.95
CA PRO A 140 13.87 -20.83 22.71
C PRO A 140 12.98 -21.26 21.54
N VAL A 141 11.88 -20.53 21.30
CA VAL A 141 10.98 -20.80 20.16
C VAL A 141 11.68 -20.51 18.85
N PHE A 142 12.41 -19.39 18.76
CA PHE A 142 13.20 -19.06 17.58
C PHE A 142 14.35 -20.05 17.38
N GLU A 143 15.05 -20.43 18.46
CA GLU A 143 16.10 -21.45 18.42
C GLU A 143 15.57 -22.80 17.93
N ALA A 144 14.44 -23.26 18.49
CA ALA A 144 13.81 -24.52 18.06
C ALA A 144 13.42 -24.49 16.59
N PHE A 145 12.87 -23.35 16.12
CA PHE A 145 12.51 -23.17 14.70
C PHE A 145 13.76 -23.28 13.80
N VAL A 146 14.84 -22.55 14.11
CA VAL A 146 16.02 -22.54 13.24
C VAL A 146 16.75 -23.87 13.27
N LEU A 147 16.80 -24.57 14.40
CA LEU A 147 17.39 -25.91 14.49
C LEU A 147 16.55 -26.93 13.70
N SER A 148 15.24 -26.91 13.86
CA SER A 148 14.38 -27.84 13.12
C SER A 148 14.40 -27.64 11.61
N SER A 149 14.72 -26.43 11.15
CA SER A 149 14.65 -26.05 9.74
C SER A 149 16.02 -26.02 9.04
N TYR A 150 17.10 -25.74 9.77
CA TYR A 150 18.40 -25.40 9.18
C TYR A 150 19.62 -26.10 9.81
N ASP A 151 19.46 -26.90 10.86
CA ASP A 151 20.48 -27.82 11.38
C ASP A 151 20.54 -29.04 10.42
N TYR A 152 21.27 -28.89 9.33
CA TYR A 152 21.29 -29.89 8.27
C TYR A 152 22.13 -31.13 8.62
N ASN A 153 23.10 -30.98 9.54
CA ASN A 153 23.95 -32.08 9.99
C ASN A 153 23.35 -32.86 11.18
N GLY A 154 22.33 -32.29 11.85
CA GLY A 154 21.60 -32.90 12.96
C GLY A 154 22.40 -32.97 14.26
N ASP A 155 23.39 -32.08 14.46
CA ASP A 155 24.25 -32.07 15.65
C ASP A 155 23.62 -31.30 16.84
N GLY A 156 22.47 -30.67 16.63
CA GLY A 156 21.69 -29.95 17.63
C GLY A 156 22.16 -28.52 17.87
N VAL A 157 23.00 -27.97 16.99
CA VAL A 157 23.46 -26.58 17.00
C VAL A 157 23.41 -26.00 15.59
N LEU A 158 23.11 -24.69 15.46
CA LEU A 158 23.21 -24.01 14.18
C LEU A 158 24.64 -23.48 14.00
N SER A 159 25.31 -23.90 12.95
CA SER A 159 26.62 -23.37 12.54
C SER A 159 26.48 -22.07 11.74
N ALA A 160 27.57 -21.29 11.62
CA ALA A 160 27.60 -20.11 10.78
C ALA A 160 27.40 -20.45 9.29
N GLU A 161 27.90 -21.61 8.86
CA GLU A 161 27.77 -22.13 7.50
C GLU A 161 26.31 -22.46 7.17
N GLU A 162 25.60 -23.10 8.10
CA GLU A 162 24.17 -23.41 7.95
C GLU A 162 23.32 -22.14 7.95
N ALA A 163 23.61 -21.19 8.84
CA ALA A 163 22.95 -19.88 8.84
C ALA A 163 23.21 -19.09 7.55
N ALA A 164 24.41 -19.24 6.94
CA ALA A 164 24.79 -18.49 5.76
C ALA A 164 24.07 -18.94 4.47
N VAL A 165 23.47 -20.13 4.42
CA VAL A 165 22.69 -20.55 3.25
C VAL A 165 21.24 -20.07 3.28
N VAL A 166 20.79 -19.52 4.40
CA VAL A 166 19.41 -19.06 4.59
C VAL A 166 19.23 -17.67 3.97
N THR A 167 18.36 -17.58 2.99
CA THR A 167 17.96 -16.33 2.30
C THR A 167 16.58 -15.85 2.70
N ASP A 168 15.75 -16.76 3.18
CA ASP A 168 14.35 -16.52 3.49
C ASP A 168 14.00 -17.07 4.87
N LEU A 169 13.48 -16.23 5.75
CA LEU A 169 12.95 -16.62 7.05
C LEU A 169 11.48 -16.21 7.13
N ASN A 170 10.60 -17.22 7.15
CA ASN A 170 9.18 -17.03 7.43
C ASN A 170 8.91 -17.50 8.86
N LEU A 171 8.79 -16.54 9.77
CA LEU A 171 8.52 -16.73 11.19
C LEU A 171 7.13 -16.20 11.56
N MET A 172 6.27 -15.95 10.57
CA MET A 172 4.92 -15.44 10.79
C MET A 172 4.13 -16.41 11.67
N LEU A 173 3.56 -15.91 12.77
CA LEU A 173 2.64 -16.69 13.59
C LEU A 173 1.28 -16.76 12.89
N ASP A 174 0.86 -17.94 12.49
CA ASP A 174 -0.45 -18.17 11.88
C ASP A 174 -1.48 -18.49 12.96
N GLU A 175 -2.22 -17.48 13.42
CA GLU A 175 -3.31 -17.63 14.38
C GLU A 175 -4.47 -18.52 13.87
N THR A 176 -4.49 -18.84 12.57
CA THR A 176 -5.51 -19.71 11.96
C THR A 176 -5.08 -21.19 11.92
N SER A 177 -3.84 -21.49 12.29
CA SER A 177 -3.31 -22.85 12.38
C SER A 177 -4.05 -23.63 13.46
N GLU A 178 -4.42 -24.89 13.18
CA GLU A 178 -4.98 -25.81 14.18
C GLU A 178 -3.92 -26.28 15.22
N GLU A 179 -2.64 -26.04 14.94
CA GLU A 179 -1.54 -26.32 15.85
C GLU A 179 -1.25 -25.07 16.70
N GLU A 180 -1.23 -25.22 18.02
CA GLU A 180 -0.83 -24.17 18.95
C GLU A 180 0.67 -23.85 18.71
N GLN A 181 0.94 -22.70 18.07
CA GLN A 181 2.29 -22.18 17.89
C GLN A 181 2.61 -21.20 19.01
N GLU A 182 3.74 -21.39 19.67
CA GLU A 182 4.21 -20.39 20.64
C GLU A 182 4.81 -19.18 19.91
N PRO A 183 4.50 -17.93 20.35
CA PRO A 183 5.01 -16.74 19.71
C PRO A 183 6.48 -16.49 20.02
N ILE A 184 7.22 -15.98 19.03
CA ILE A 184 8.60 -15.55 19.18
C ILE A 184 8.63 -14.21 19.92
N THR A 185 9.47 -14.14 20.96
CA THR A 185 9.61 -12.95 21.79
C THR A 185 10.90 -12.14 21.53
N SER A 186 11.90 -12.75 20.88
CA SER A 186 13.18 -12.13 20.55
C SER A 186 13.78 -12.77 19.29
N LEU A 187 14.33 -11.94 18.40
CA LEU A 187 15.13 -12.36 17.25
C LEU A 187 16.62 -12.10 17.47
N LYS A 188 17.09 -12.03 18.72
CA LYS A 188 18.52 -11.93 18.97
C LYS A 188 19.24 -13.15 18.42
N GLY A 189 20.27 -12.91 17.62
CA GLY A 189 20.94 -13.94 16.80
C GLY A 189 20.59 -13.86 15.30
N ILE A 190 19.57 -13.10 14.90
CA ILE A 190 19.13 -12.95 13.49
C ILE A 190 20.27 -12.48 12.56
N LYS A 191 21.22 -11.70 13.06
CA LYS A 191 22.35 -11.15 12.28
C LYS A 191 23.36 -12.22 11.84
N ASN A 192 23.26 -13.43 12.37
CA ASN A 192 24.06 -14.56 11.92
C ASN A 192 23.62 -15.06 10.53
N PHE A 193 22.40 -14.76 10.13
CA PHE A 193 21.89 -15.06 8.78
C PHE A 193 22.37 -13.99 7.79
N VAL A 194 23.67 -14.00 7.51
CA VAL A 194 24.39 -12.95 6.76
C VAL A 194 23.92 -12.79 5.30
N ASN A 195 23.20 -13.79 4.77
CA ASN A 195 22.69 -13.82 3.40
C ASN A 195 21.15 -13.62 3.35
N LEU A 196 20.53 -13.30 4.46
CA LEU A 196 19.07 -13.13 4.54
C LEU A 196 18.62 -11.99 3.62
N VAL A 197 17.64 -12.30 2.76
CA VAL A 197 17.00 -11.38 1.81
C VAL A 197 15.59 -11.04 2.25
N ASN A 198 14.83 -12.04 2.71
CA ASN A 198 13.44 -11.90 3.10
C ASN A 198 13.23 -12.33 4.54
N LEU A 199 12.64 -11.46 5.34
CA LEU A 199 12.25 -11.74 6.72
C LEU A 199 10.77 -11.41 6.91
N ASP A 200 9.98 -12.41 7.27
CA ASP A 200 8.64 -12.24 7.80
C ASP A 200 8.63 -12.74 9.25
N CYS A 201 8.46 -11.83 10.20
CA CYS A 201 8.31 -12.13 11.62
C CYS A 201 7.03 -11.53 12.20
N SER A 202 6.03 -11.34 11.34
CA SER A 202 4.74 -10.76 11.71
C SER A 202 3.94 -11.65 12.67
N GLY A 203 3.01 -11.07 13.42
CA GLY A 203 2.10 -11.79 14.32
C GLY A 203 2.73 -12.35 15.60
N ASN A 204 3.92 -11.89 15.98
CA ASN A 204 4.67 -12.38 17.13
C ASN A 204 4.59 -11.43 18.36
N LEU A 205 5.41 -11.66 19.38
CA LEU A 205 5.48 -10.84 20.59
C LEU A 205 6.83 -10.09 20.72
N LEU A 206 7.45 -9.74 19.59
CA LEU A 206 8.72 -9.01 19.59
C LEU A 206 8.55 -7.63 20.24
N THR A 207 9.52 -7.21 21.06
CA THR A 207 9.51 -5.90 21.72
C THR A 207 10.54 -4.93 21.12
N SER A 208 11.51 -5.45 20.39
CA SER A 208 12.51 -4.70 19.63
C SER A 208 12.96 -5.49 18.41
N LEU A 209 13.46 -4.80 17.39
CA LEU A 209 14.00 -5.43 16.19
C LEU A 209 15.26 -4.67 15.76
N ASP A 210 16.41 -5.34 15.78
CA ASP A 210 17.69 -4.83 15.32
C ASP A 210 18.20 -5.69 14.14
N LEU A 211 18.04 -5.15 12.94
CA LEU A 211 18.52 -5.69 11.66
C LEU A 211 19.67 -4.86 11.09
N SER A 212 20.27 -3.96 11.90
CA SER A 212 21.27 -3.02 11.41
C SER A 212 22.46 -3.74 10.76
N GLY A 213 22.85 -3.25 9.58
CA GLY A 213 23.97 -3.80 8.81
C GLY A 213 23.65 -5.05 7.99
N MET A 214 22.42 -5.58 8.01
CA MET A 214 22.02 -6.70 7.15
C MET A 214 21.82 -6.23 5.71
N GLU A 215 22.91 -6.02 4.99
CA GLU A 215 22.93 -5.34 3.69
C GLU A 215 22.14 -6.05 2.59
N LYS A 216 21.95 -7.38 2.70
CA LYS A 216 21.23 -8.19 1.69
C LYS A 216 19.72 -8.16 1.84
N LEU A 217 19.19 -7.72 3.01
CA LEU A 217 17.76 -7.64 3.21
C LEU A 217 17.09 -6.73 2.17
N GLU A 218 16.07 -7.27 1.53
CA GLU A 218 15.20 -6.56 0.59
C GLU A 218 13.79 -6.39 1.15
N TYR A 219 13.28 -7.37 1.88
CA TYR A 219 11.93 -7.41 2.43
C TYR A 219 11.95 -7.68 3.94
N VAL A 220 11.23 -6.88 4.69
CA VAL A 220 10.99 -7.08 6.13
C VAL A 220 9.53 -6.83 6.43
N ASP A 221 8.83 -7.84 6.97
CA ASP A 221 7.55 -7.69 7.62
C ASP A 221 7.70 -8.05 9.10
N CYS A 222 7.50 -7.06 9.97
CA CYS A 222 7.46 -7.23 11.41
C CYS A 222 6.16 -6.66 12.01
N SER A 223 5.11 -6.58 11.22
CA SER A 223 3.79 -6.10 11.64
C SER A 223 3.17 -7.00 12.72
N TYR A 224 2.13 -6.48 13.40
CA TYR A 224 1.44 -7.20 14.48
C TYR A 224 2.40 -7.76 15.55
N ASN A 225 3.20 -6.88 16.14
CA ASN A 225 4.11 -7.18 17.24
C ASN A 225 3.96 -6.13 18.37
N ASN A 226 4.88 -6.15 19.34
CA ASN A 226 4.97 -5.16 20.42
C ASN A 226 6.23 -4.27 20.30
N ILE A 227 6.78 -4.12 19.08
CA ILE A 227 8.07 -3.48 18.85
C ILE A 227 7.98 -2.00 19.16
N THR A 228 8.92 -1.52 20.01
CA THR A 228 9.04 -0.11 20.37
C THR A 228 10.12 0.63 19.59
N LYS A 229 11.14 -0.09 19.13
CA LYS A 229 12.25 0.42 18.31
C LYS A 229 12.58 -0.56 17.20
N ILE A 230 12.71 -0.05 15.98
CA ILE A 230 13.14 -0.79 14.78
C ILE A 230 14.44 -0.15 14.29
N ASP A 231 15.47 -0.98 14.09
CA ASP A 231 16.74 -0.54 13.55
C ASP A 231 17.06 -1.36 12.29
N VAL A 232 16.93 -0.72 11.14
CA VAL A 232 17.30 -1.26 9.82
C VAL A 232 18.43 -0.44 9.19
N SER A 233 19.16 0.34 10.00
CA SER A 233 20.26 1.14 9.50
C SER A 233 21.32 0.29 8.81
N GLY A 234 21.77 0.71 7.63
CA GLY A 234 22.74 -0.05 6.83
C GLY A 234 22.12 -1.18 5.99
N CYS A 235 20.81 -1.43 6.03
CA CYS A 235 20.15 -2.35 5.10
C CYS A 235 20.02 -1.70 3.71
N LYS A 236 21.11 -1.67 2.98
CA LYS A 236 21.24 -0.91 1.72
C LYS A 236 20.29 -1.34 0.61
N ASN A 237 19.90 -2.63 0.62
CA ASN A 237 19.04 -3.21 -0.41
C ASN A 237 17.56 -3.24 -0.01
N LEU A 238 17.21 -2.76 1.20
CA LEU A 238 15.85 -2.81 1.71
C LEU A 238 14.91 -1.99 0.83
N LYS A 239 13.87 -2.66 0.30
CA LYS A 239 12.84 -2.11 -0.58
C LYS A 239 11.48 -2.04 0.11
N TRP A 240 11.15 -3.03 0.94
CA TRP A 240 9.86 -3.17 1.62
C TRP A 240 10.07 -3.28 3.12
N LEU A 241 9.47 -2.35 3.87
CA LEU A 241 9.43 -2.39 5.33
C LEU A 241 8.00 -2.23 5.82
N TYR A 242 7.45 -3.30 6.37
CA TYR A 242 6.13 -3.36 6.97
C TYR A 242 6.26 -3.55 8.48
N PHE A 243 5.72 -2.60 9.25
CA PHE A 243 5.79 -2.63 10.71
C PHE A 243 4.52 -2.10 11.38
N TYR A 244 3.41 -2.12 10.64
CA TYR A 244 2.13 -1.64 11.14
C TYR A 244 1.63 -2.46 12.34
N MET A 245 0.70 -1.88 13.15
CA MET A 245 0.18 -2.55 14.33
C MET A 245 1.30 -2.95 15.32
N ASN A 246 2.14 -1.99 15.69
CA ASN A 246 3.18 -2.11 16.70
C ASN A 246 3.07 -0.99 17.74
N LYS A 247 4.12 -0.80 18.55
CA LYS A 247 4.27 0.28 19.53
C LYS A 247 5.47 1.16 19.21
N ALA A 248 5.92 1.18 17.95
CA ALA A 248 7.14 1.83 17.53
C ALA A 248 7.11 3.34 17.80
N THR A 249 8.09 3.81 18.54
CA THR A 249 8.36 5.23 18.79
C THR A 249 9.50 5.76 17.93
N SER A 250 10.30 4.86 17.34
CA SER A 250 11.41 5.19 16.44
C SER A 250 11.69 4.09 15.44
N VAL A 251 12.08 4.49 14.22
CA VAL A 251 12.58 3.63 13.15
C VAL A 251 13.87 4.28 12.61
N LEU A 252 14.98 3.55 12.65
CA LEU A 252 16.27 4.01 12.15
C LEU A 252 16.47 3.51 10.72
N LEU A 253 16.61 4.44 9.76
CA LEU A 253 16.61 4.20 8.31
C LEU A 253 17.89 4.67 7.61
N GLU A 254 18.99 4.95 8.37
CA GLU A 254 20.24 5.41 7.77
C GLU A 254 20.77 4.36 6.78
N GLY A 255 21.11 4.79 5.56
CA GLY A 255 21.61 3.90 4.51
C GLY A 255 20.57 3.14 3.71
N CYS A 256 19.26 3.13 4.09
CA CYS A 256 18.19 2.48 3.35
C CYS A 256 17.72 3.32 2.15
N ASN A 257 18.60 3.53 1.16
CA ASN A 257 18.30 4.43 0.04
C ASN A 257 17.45 3.79 -1.06
N ASN A 258 17.29 2.46 -1.04
CA ASN A 258 16.47 1.70 -2.00
C ASN A 258 15.03 1.47 -1.51
N LEU A 259 14.65 2.07 -0.36
CA LEU A 259 13.33 1.89 0.22
C LEU A 259 12.24 2.42 -0.73
N MET A 260 11.30 1.55 -1.08
CA MET A 260 10.19 1.82 -2.00
C MET A 260 8.84 1.85 -1.28
N PHE A 261 8.61 0.94 -0.34
CA PHE A 261 7.37 0.79 0.41
C PHE A 261 7.65 0.85 1.90
N PHE A 262 7.01 1.81 2.57
CA PHE A 262 7.17 2.03 4.00
C PHE A 262 5.80 2.11 4.65
N GLN A 263 5.42 1.07 5.40
CA GLN A 263 4.11 0.97 6.02
C GLN A 263 4.23 0.76 7.53
N GLY A 264 3.81 1.75 8.27
CA GLY A 264 3.87 1.78 9.73
C GLY A 264 2.64 2.37 10.39
N TRP A 265 1.45 2.17 9.81
CA TRP A 265 0.20 2.65 10.39
C TRP A 265 -0.09 1.97 11.75
N ARG A 266 -0.80 2.68 12.64
CA ARG A 266 -1.04 2.23 14.03
C ARG A 266 0.25 1.94 14.80
N ASN A 267 1.01 2.98 15.05
CA ASN A 267 2.19 2.99 15.90
C ASN A 267 2.19 4.24 16.80
N ASN A 268 3.32 4.53 17.46
CA ASN A 268 3.47 5.66 18.38
C ASN A 268 4.54 6.66 17.90
N LEU A 269 4.79 6.74 16.58
CA LEU A 269 5.77 7.67 16.04
C LEU A 269 5.34 9.11 16.27
N THR A 270 6.24 9.94 16.77
CA THR A 270 6.02 11.39 16.97
C THR A 270 6.68 12.26 15.92
N SER A 271 7.70 11.73 15.24
CA SER A 271 8.35 12.31 14.08
C SER A 271 9.05 11.24 13.29
N ILE A 272 9.31 11.50 12.01
CA ILE A 272 10.16 10.64 11.16
C ILE A 272 10.85 11.48 10.09
N ASP A 273 12.08 11.12 9.77
CA ASP A 273 12.85 11.69 8.67
C ASP A 273 13.00 10.66 7.55
N LEU A 274 12.29 10.89 6.45
CA LEU A 274 12.35 10.11 5.22
C LEU A 274 13.15 10.81 4.12
N SER A 275 13.94 11.83 4.48
CA SER A 275 14.80 12.53 3.53
C SER A 275 15.78 11.57 2.87
N ASN A 276 16.10 11.83 1.60
CA ASN A 276 17.01 11.03 0.80
C ASN A 276 16.57 9.56 0.63
N LYS A 277 15.26 9.36 0.41
CA LYS A 277 14.69 8.08 -0.04
C LYS A 277 14.21 8.22 -1.52
N PRO A 278 15.16 8.28 -2.49
CA PRO A 278 14.83 8.62 -3.88
C PRO A 278 13.95 7.60 -4.57
N GLU A 279 13.94 6.35 -4.04
CA GLU A 279 13.13 5.26 -4.58
C GLU A 279 11.75 5.13 -3.90
N LEU A 280 11.46 5.92 -2.86
CA LEU A 280 10.21 5.82 -2.09
C LEU A 280 9.01 6.13 -2.97
N ILE A 281 8.07 5.16 -3.08
CA ILE A 281 6.86 5.22 -3.91
C ILE A 281 5.61 5.31 -3.04
N TYR A 282 5.57 4.53 -1.97
CA TYR A 282 4.39 4.39 -1.12
C TYR A 282 4.74 4.58 0.35
N LEU A 283 3.99 5.46 1.00
CA LEU A 283 4.13 5.77 2.42
C LEU A 283 2.77 5.65 3.10
N ASP A 284 2.69 4.84 4.15
CA ASP A 284 1.53 4.78 5.04
C ASP A 284 1.96 4.87 6.50
N LEU A 285 1.64 5.99 7.12
CA LEU A 285 1.88 6.29 8.54
C LEU A 285 0.61 6.76 9.25
N MET A 286 -0.55 6.33 8.76
CA MET A 286 -1.83 6.66 9.40
C MET A 286 -1.86 6.18 10.85
N MET A 287 -2.69 6.84 11.68
CA MET A 287 -2.89 6.44 13.08
C MET A 287 -1.58 6.35 13.87
N ASN A 288 -0.79 7.41 13.83
CA ASN A 288 0.38 7.62 14.67
C ASN A 288 0.19 8.90 15.53
N SER A 289 1.28 9.42 16.07
CA SER A 289 1.29 10.67 16.83
C SER A 289 2.20 11.74 16.21
N LEU A 290 2.39 11.69 14.89
CA LEU A 290 3.32 12.53 14.16
C LEU A 290 2.98 14.01 14.31
N ARG A 291 3.97 14.78 14.75
CA ARG A 291 3.93 16.26 14.77
C ARG A 291 4.73 16.86 13.63
N ASP A 292 5.68 16.11 13.12
CA ASP A 292 6.58 16.51 12.02
C ASP A 292 6.95 15.28 11.17
N ILE A 293 7.12 15.52 9.87
CA ILE A 293 7.61 14.53 8.90
C ILE A 293 8.41 15.24 7.83
N LYS A 294 9.54 14.65 7.42
CA LYS A 294 10.41 15.18 6.36
C LYS A 294 10.42 14.26 5.15
N PHE A 295 10.36 14.85 3.96
CA PHE A 295 10.32 14.16 2.66
C PHE A 295 11.38 14.67 1.68
N GLU A 296 12.38 15.40 2.11
CA GLU A 296 13.37 15.98 1.21
C GLU A 296 13.99 14.90 0.33
N ASN A 297 14.05 15.15 -0.99
CA ASN A 297 14.58 14.20 -1.98
C ASN A 297 13.83 12.85 -2.06
N CYS A 298 12.49 12.87 -2.10
CA CYS A 298 11.64 11.70 -2.40
C CYS A 298 10.85 11.89 -3.72
N PRO A 299 11.52 12.08 -4.87
CA PRO A 299 10.86 12.51 -6.11
C PRO A 299 9.92 11.46 -6.71
N LYS A 300 10.03 10.19 -6.31
CA LYS A 300 9.19 9.08 -6.79
C LYS A 300 7.97 8.82 -5.92
N LEU A 301 7.80 9.56 -4.82
CA LEU A 301 6.67 9.35 -3.91
C LEU A 301 5.35 9.62 -4.63
N GLN A 302 4.50 8.60 -4.70
CA GLN A 302 3.23 8.59 -5.39
C GLN A 302 2.02 8.67 -4.44
N VAL A 303 2.12 8.00 -3.32
CA VAL A 303 1.06 7.91 -2.31
C VAL A 303 1.63 8.25 -0.95
N ALA A 304 1.00 9.21 -0.26
CA ALA A 304 1.30 9.57 1.12
C ALA A 304 0.02 9.52 1.95
N ALA A 305 -0.11 8.50 2.80
CA ALA A 305 -1.20 8.31 3.75
C ALA A 305 -0.72 8.71 5.16
N LEU A 306 -1.18 9.87 5.65
CA LEU A 306 -0.75 10.50 6.89
C LEU A 306 -1.95 10.85 7.80
N GLY A 307 -3.12 10.30 7.50
CA GLY A 307 -4.35 10.55 8.27
C GLY A 307 -4.24 10.14 9.73
N SER A 308 -5.03 10.79 10.58
CA SER A 308 -5.11 10.53 12.04
C SER A 308 -3.73 10.62 12.71
N ASN A 309 -3.17 11.82 12.68
CA ASN A 309 -1.91 12.19 13.31
C ASN A 309 -2.05 13.57 14.03
N ASN A 310 -0.92 14.17 14.43
CA ASN A 310 -0.89 15.48 15.10
C ASN A 310 -0.12 16.53 14.28
N LEU A 311 -0.09 16.40 12.95
CA LEU A 311 0.65 17.26 12.04
C LEU A 311 0.06 18.67 12.06
N ILE A 312 0.92 19.69 12.18
CA ILE A 312 0.52 21.11 12.14
C ILE A 312 0.82 21.77 10.79
N SER A 313 1.70 21.16 10.02
CA SER A 313 2.09 21.59 8.68
C SER A 313 2.67 20.41 7.90
N LEU A 314 2.74 20.52 6.57
CA LEU A 314 3.43 19.59 5.67
C LEU A 314 4.28 20.37 4.68
N ASN A 315 5.54 20.00 4.54
CA ASN A 315 6.39 20.47 3.44
C ASN A 315 6.27 19.46 2.28
N LEU A 316 5.53 19.84 1.23
CA LEU A 316 5.23 18.99 0.08
C LEU A 316 6.10 19.31 -1.15
N LYS A 317 7.14 20.15 -0.97
CA LYS A 317 8.04 20.53 -2.07
C LYS A 317 8.89 19.34 -2.53
N GLY A 318 9.13 19.28 -3.84
CA GLY A 318 9.96 18.23 -4.42
C GLY A 318 9.30 16.85 -4.50
N LEU A 319 7.97 16.78 -4.50
CA LEU A 319 7.18 15.56 -4.66
C LEU A 319 6.39 15.54 -5.98
N PRO A 320 7.03 15.67 -7.14
CA PRO A 320 6.35 15.85 -8.44
C PRO A 320 5.52 14.64 -8.87
N SER A 321 5.79 13.46 -8.30
CA SER A 321 5.09 12.22 -8.65
C SER A 321 3.86 11.95 -7.78
N LEU A 322 3.61 12.79 -6.75
CA LEU A 322 2.52 12.56 -5.80
C LEU A 322 1.16 12.70 -6.51
N TYR A 323 0.36 11.62 -6.53
CA TYR A 323 -0.99 11.63 -7.07
C TYR A 323 -2.07 11.40 -6.01
N THR A 324 -1.71 10.83 -4.83
CA THR A 324 -2.64 10.69 -3.70
C THR A 324 -2.00 11.26 -2.43
N LEU A 325 -2.70 12.18 -1.78
CA LEU A 325 -2.36 12.71 -0.47
C LEU A 325 -3.56 12.57 0.48
N GLY A 326 -3.42 11.73 1.50
CA GLY A 326 -4.33 11.63 2.64
C GLY A 326 -3.68 12.22 3.90
N CYS A 327 -4.13 13.40 4.33
CA CYS A 327 -3.65 14.06 5.55
C CYS A 327 -4.80 14.48 6.47
N TYR A 328 -5.92 13.79 6.36
CA TYR A 328 -7.13 14.04 7.16
C TYR A 328 -6.89 13.77 8.66
N ASP A 329 -7.77 14.34 9.50
CA ASP A 329 -7.72 14.17 10.95
C ASP A 329 -6.34 14.50 11.52
N ASN A 330 -5.96 15.80 11.34
CA ASN A 330 -4.70 16.39 11.78
C ASN A 330 -4.96 17.83 12.29
N ASN A 331 -3.90 18.61 12.51
CA ASN A 331 -4.00 20.00 12.97
C ASN A 331 -3.46 21.00 11.92
N ILE A 332 -3.45 20.63 10.64
CA ILE A 332 -2.83 21.38 9.56
C ILE A 332 -3.60 22.69 9.33
N ALA A 333 -2.89 23.81 9.35
CA ALA A 333 -3.48 25.14 9.15
C ALA A 333 -3.43 25.61 7.68
N SER A 334 -2.51 25.11 6.90
CA SER A 334 -2.36 25.45 5.48
C SER A 334 -1.65 24.33 4.71
N LEU A 335 -1.94 24.22 3.41
CA LEU A 335 -1.26 23.31 2.47
C LEU A 335 -0.82 24.12 1.25
N ASP A 336 0.47 24.00 0.89
CA ASP A 336 0.99 24.48 -0.39
C ASP A 336 1.02 23.29 -1.37
N LEU A 337 0.07 23.31 -2.34
CA LEU A 337 -0.10 22.25 -3.34
C LEU A 337 0.40 22.67 -4.73
N SER A 338 1.08 23.82 -4.82
CA SER A 338 1.44 24.46 -6.09
C SER A 338 2.38 23.64 -6.97
N GLU A 339 3.23 22.78 -6.38
CA GLU A 339 4.15 21.89 -7.09
C GLU A 339 3.55 20.52 -7.43
N LEU A 340 2.34 20.19 -6.96
CA LEU A 340 1.72 18.87 -7.09
C LEU A 340 0.81 18.78 -8.32
N ALA A 341 1.34 19.03 -9.50
CA ALA A 341 0.56 19.03 -10.75
C ALA A 341 -0.04 17.66 -11.12
N ASN A 342 0.47 16.57 -10.53
CA ASN A 342 -0.02 15.21 -10.76
C ASN A 342 -1.05 14.74 -9.73
N LEU A 343 -1.43 15.59 -8.76
CA LEU A 343 -2.37 15.21 -7.70
C LEU A 343 -3.75 14.88 -8.30
N GLU A 344 -4.24 13.67 -8.02
CA GLU A 344 -5.54 13.15 -8.45
C GLU A 344 -6.52 13.01 -7.28
N MET A 345 -6.01 12.74 -6.08
CA MET A 345 -6.81 12.58 -4.86
C MET A 345 -6.21 13.40 -3.71
N LEU A 346 -7.04 14.23 -3.09
CA LEU A 346 -6.71 14.98 -1.87
C LEU A 346 -7.77 14.73 -0.80
N GLU A 347 -7.34 14.16 0.30
CA GLU A 347 -8.14 13.96 1.51
C GLU A 347 -7.51 14.74 2.66
N CYS A 348 -8.04 15.92 2.95
CA CYS A 348 -7.54 16.83 3.99
C CYS A 348 -8.64 17.25 4.97
N TYR A 349 -9.72 16.47 5.08
CA TYR A 349 -10.84 16.74 5.98
C TYR A 349 -10.42 16.68 7.46
N THR A 350 -11.18 17.32 8.33
CA THR A 350 -10.92 17.37 9.78
C THR A 350 -9.51 17.91 10.06
N ASN A 351 -9.31 19.18 9.70
CA ASN A 351 -8.08 19.94 9.92
C ASN A 351 -8.43 21.40 10.31
N ASN A 352 -7.43 22.28 10.34
CA ASN A 352 -7.59 23.70 10.63
C ASN A 352 -7.32 24.61 9.42
N ILE A 353 -7.48 24.07 8.18
CA ILE A 353 -7.14 24.77 6.94
C ILE A 353 -8.08 25.95 6.74
N ALA A 354 -7.52 27.16 6.59
CA ALA A 354 -8.29 28.38 6.43
C ALA A 354 -8.56 28.78 4.97
N SER A 355 -7.70 28.36 4.06
CA SER A 355 -7.86 28.56 2.61
C SER A 355 -7.23 27.42 1.85
N LEU A 356 -7.75 27.13 0.64
CA LEU A 356 -7.23 26.06 -0.21
C LEU A 356 -7.22 26.53 -1.66
N ASP A 357 -6.03 26.55 -2.26
CA ASP A 357 -5.82 26.91 -3.66
C ASP A 357 -5.42 25.67 -4.48
N LEU A 358 -6.30 25.24 -5.41
CA LEU A 358 -6.14 24.05 -6.26
C LEU A 358 -5.92 24.42 -7.73
N THR A 359 -5.59 25.68 -8.02
CA THR A 359 -5.44 26.15 -9.40
C THR A 359 -4.33 25.47 -10.19
N ALA A 360 -3.30 24.93 -9.48
CA ALA A 360 -2.22 24.16 -10.06
C ALA A 360 -2.56 22.67 -10.29
N ASN A 361 -3.57 22.13 -9.59
CA ASN A 361 -3.85 20.68 -9.51
C ASN A 361 -4.90 20.26 -10.55
N LYS A 362 -4.60 20.42 -11.83
CA LYS A 362 -5.56 20.21 -12.94
C LYS A 362 -5.98 18.77 -13.18
N LYS A 363 -5.35 17.80 -12.51
CA LYS A 363 -5.68 16.37 -12.59
C LYS A 363 -6.52 15.88 -11.41
N LEU A 364 -6.82 16.77 -10.45
CA LEU A 364 -7.53 16.38 -9.24
C LEU A 364 -8.94 15.92 -9.56
N LYS A 365 -9.26 14.68 -9.21
CA LYS A 365 -10.54 14.00 -9.43
C LYS A 365 -11.39 13.98 -8.18
N THR A 366 -10.74 13.80 -7.03
CA THR A 366 -11.40 13.69 -5.73
C THR A 366 -10.82 14.69 -4.76
N LEU A 367 -11.67 15.53 -4.21
CA LEU A 367 -11.39 16.44 -3.12
C LEU A 367 -12.32 16.15 -1.95
N THR A 368 -11.75 15.85 -0.78
CA THR A 368 -12.47 15.82 0.49
C THR A 368 -11.76 16.73 1.47
N CYS A 369 -12.37 17.90 1.74
CA CYS A 369 -11.84 18.94 2.63
C CYS A 369 -12.88 19.39 3.67
N GLN A 370 -13.88 18.55 3.95
CA GLN A 370 -14.91 18.85 4.95
C GLN A 370 -14.33 18.96 6.37
N ASN A 371 -15.07 19.62 7.26
CA ASN A 371 -14.66 19.85 8.65
C ASN A 371 -13.31 20.59 8.75
N ASN A 372 -13.23 21.76 8.11
CA ASN A 372 -12.11 22.67 8.17
C ASN A 372 -12.57 24.11 8.51
N LEU A 373 -11.69 25.08 8.34
CA LEU A 373 -11.98 26.51 8.55
C LEU A 373 -11.96 27.28 7.22
N ILE A 374 -12.16 26.61 6.08
CA ILE A 374 -11.94 27.16 4.74
C ILE A 374 -12.99 28.23 4.47
N ALA A 375 -12.52 29.48 4.35
CA ALA A 375 -13.29 30.62 3.89
C ALA A 375 -13.07 30.95 2.41
N GLU A 376 -11.94 30.54 1.85
CA GLU A 376 -11.60 30.70 0.43
C GLU A 376 -11.17 29.37 -0.18
N LEU A 377 -11.96 28.87 -1.16
CA LEU A 377 -11.69 27.65 -1.91
C LEU A 377 -11.55 27.98 -3.39
N LYS A 378 -10.33 27.86 -3.94
CA LYS A 378 -10.05 28.07 -5.37
C LYS A 378 -9.90 26.74 -6.09
N LEU A 379 -10.94 26.34 -6.82
CA LEU A 379 -10.96 25.08 -7.58
C LEU A 379 -10.26 25.18 -8.94
N GLY A 380 -9.99 26.38 -9.44
CA GLY A 380 -9.38 26.61 -10.75
C GLY A 380 -10.28 26.17 -11.92
N ASP A 381 -9.63 25.81 -13.05
CA ASP A 381 -10.31 25.35 -14.28
C ASP A 381 -10.18 23.83 -14.47
N ASN A 382 -10.11 23.08 -13.40
CA ASN A 382 -9.93 21.64 -13.42
C ASN A 382 -11.24 20.92 -13.78
N THR A 383 -11.34 20.41 -14.99
CA THR A 383 -12.54 19.67 -15.47
C THR A 383 -12.53 18.17 -15.09
N ALA A 384 -11.50 17.68 -14.41
CA ALA A 384 -11.37 16.28 -14.04
C ALA A 384 -12.14 15.91 -12.75
N PHE A 385 -12.64 16.89 -11.98
CA PHE A 385 -13.37 16.62 -10.75
C PHE A 385 -14.58 15.70 -10.96
N THR A 386 -14.60 14.62 -10.18
CA THR A 386 -15.73 13.69 -10.08
C THR A 386 -16.40 13.74 -8.71
N LYS A 387 -15.65 14.13 -7.67
CA LYS A 387 -16.15 14.27 -6.29
C LYS A 387 -15.54 15.49 -5.63
N ILE A 388 -16.39 16.34 -5.05
CA ILE A 388 -16.00 17.42 -4.17
C ILE A 388 -16.83 17.34 -2.89
N ASP A 389 -16.17 17.27 -1.75
CA ASP A 389 -16.79 17.47 -0.44
C ASP A 389 -16.07 18.59 0.32
N CYS A 390 -16.72 19.73 0.42
CA CYS A 390 -16.27 20.91 1.15
C CYS A 390 -17.26 21.28 2.28
N SER A 391 -18.04 20.32 2.76
CA SER A 391 -19.03 20.51 3.82
C SER A 391 -18.39 20.97 5.13
N SER A 392 -19.16 21.60 6.00
CA SER A 392 -18.71 22.02 7.34
C SER A 392 -17.42 22.86 7.29
N ASN A 393 -17.49 23.96 6.55
CA ASN A 393 -16.45 24.97 6.40
C ASN A 393 -17.00 26.38 6.68
N ARG A 394 -16.28 27.42 6.23
CA ARG A 394 -16.67 28.82 6.37
C ARG A 394 -16.90 29.51 5.02
N LEU A 395 -17.23 28.73 3.99
CA LEU A 395 -17.55 29.27 2.67
C LEU A 395 -18.80 30.13 2.75
N SER A 396 -18.80 31.27 2.08
CA SER A 396 -19.91 32.21 2.11
C SER A 396 -20.25 32.77 0.73
N GLY A 397 -21.46 33.26 0.57
CA GLY A 397 -21.91 33.82 -0.70
C GLY A 397 -22.24 32.75 -1.74
N GLU A 398 -21.83 32.98 -2.96
CA GLU A 398 -22.07 32.06 -4.11
C GLU A 398 -20.92 31.09 -4.30
N VAL A 399 -21.24 29.82 -4.59
CA VAL A 399 -20.28 28.83 -5.08
C VAL A 399 -20.72 28.33 -6.48
N ASP A 400 -19.80 28.34 -7.44
CA ASP A 400 -20.07 27.95 -8.82
C ASP A 400 -19.33 26.66 -9.19
N PHE A 401 -20.08 25.55 -9.30
CA PHE A 401 -19.58 24.26 -9.77
C PHE A 401 -19.88 24.01 -11.25
N SER A 402 -20.53 24.92 -11.97
CA SER A 402 -21.02 24.69 -13.34
C SER A 402 -19.91 24.34 -14.35
N LYS A 403 -18.66 24.70 -14.08
CA LYS A 403 -17.51 24.36 -14.92
C LYS A 403 -17.14 22.88 -14.85
N PHE A 404 -17.55 22.15 -13.80
CA PHE A 404 -17.08 20.79 -13.49
C PHE A 404 -18.10 19.75 -13.95
N THR A 405 -18.27 19.62 -15.25
CA THR A 405 -19.34 18.81 -15.87
C THR A 405 -19.24 17.29 -15.61
N ALA A 406 -18.06 16.82 -15.15
CA ALA A 406 -17.84 15.41 -14.79
C ALA A 406 -18.20 15.07 -13.33
N LEU A 407 -18.60 16.08 -12.52
CA LEU A 407 -18.95 15.86 -11.13
C LEU A 407 -20.13 14.90 -10.98
N LYS A 408 -19.93 13.89 -10.14
CA LYS A 408 -20.94 12.91 -9.74
C LYS A 408 -21.45 13.17 -8.33
N THR A 409 -20.60 13.68 -7.46
CA THR A 409 -20.95 13.92 -6.05
C THR A 409 -20.47 15.29 -5.59
N ILE A 410 -21.33 16.06 -4.99
CA ILE A 410 -21.04 17.35 -4.33
C ILE A 410 -21.58 17.31 -2.91
N GLY A 411 -20.71 17.59 -1.93
CA GLY A 411 -21.05 17.95 -0.55
C GLY A 411 -20.58 19.36 -0.27
N CYS A 412 -21.49 20.27 0.08
CA CYS A 412 -21.17 21.65 0.43
C CYS A 412 -22.03 22.19 1.61
N GLY A 413 -22.71 21.29 2.30
CA GLY A 413 -23.53 21.62 3.47
C GLY A 413 -22.72 22.16 4.66
N GLY A 414 -23.40 22.76 5.65
CA GLY A 414 -22.74 23.31 6.83
C GLY A 414 -21.82 24.49 6.51
N ASN A 415 -22.19 25.34 5.55
CA ASN A 415 -21.49 26.54 5.13
C ASN A 415 -22.44 27.75 5.11
N ASP A 416 -21.93 28.97 5.03
CA ASP A 416 -22.72 30.20 4.92
C ASP A 416 -23.11 30.57 3.47
N LEU A 417 -23.27 29.54 2.60
CA LEU A 417 -23.60 29.72 1.19
C LEU A 417 -24.99 30.25 0.98
N THR A 418 -25.13 31.26 0.10
CA THR A 418 -26.43 31.87 -0.27
C THR A 418 -26.90 31.41 -1.65
N SER A 419 -25.99 30.90 -2.50
CA SER A 419 -26.27 30.38 -3.84
C SER A 419 -25.30 29.26 -4.21
N ILE A 420 -25.81 28.24 -4.90
CA ILE A 420 -25.04 27.11 -5.42
C ILE A 420 -25.41 26.94 -6.90
N ASN A 421 -24.43 27.12 -7.78
CA ASN A 421 -24.62 26.90 -9.22
C ASN A 421 -24.07 25.52 -9.62
N VAL A 422 -24.99 24.61 -9.99
CA VAL A 422 -24.71 23.24 -10.47
C VAL A 422 -25.28 23.02 -11.88
N SER A 423 -25.71 24.09 -12.58
CA SER A 423 -26.56 24.03 -13.77
C SER A 423 -25.98 23.18 -14.93
N ALA A 424 -24.65 23.04 -15.03
CA ALA A 424 -24.02 22.21 -16.07
C ALA A 424 -23.45 20.87 -15.55
N CYS A 425 -23.67 20.53 -14.27
CA CYS A 425 -23.21 19.27 -13.69
C CYS A 425 -24.16 18.12 -14.04
N THR A 426 -24.40 17.86 -15.31
CA THR A 426 -25.42 16.90 -15.78
C THR A 426 -25.13 15.44 -15.41
N ALA A 427 -23.88 15.12 -15.01
CA ALA A 427 -23.48 13.81 -14.50
C ALA A 427 -23.74 13.61 -13.00
N LEU A 428 -24.26 14.67 -12.30
CA LEU A 428 -24.40 14.65 -10.85
C LEU A 428 -25.48 13.64 -10.42
N THR A 429 -25.09 12.72 -9.55
CA THR A 429 -25.94 11.69 -8.94
C THR A 429 -26.29 12.03 -7.49
N ALA A 430 -25.43 12.74 -6.77
CA ALA A 430 -25.67 13.13 -5.37
C ALA A 430 -25.27 14.57 -5.10
N LEU A 431 -26.18 15.34 -4.48
CA LEU A 431 -25.95 16.69 -4.00
C LEU A 431 -26.38 16.82 -2.55
N SER A 432 -25.49 17.26 -1.68
CA SER A 432 -25.73 17.57 -0.28
C SER A 432 -25.33 19.01 0.00
N CYS A 433 -26.29 19.83 0.43
CA CYS A 433 -26.11 21.26 0.71
C CYS A 433 -26.89 21.73 1.96
N GLU A 434 -27.19 20.80 2.86
CA GLU A 434 -27.90 21.04 4.11
C GLU A 434 -27.21 22.09 5.00
N ASN A 435 -27.99 22.74 5.87
CA ASN A 435 -27.49 23.78 6.80
C ASN A 435 -26.73 24.91 6.04
N THR A 436 -27.39 25.47 5.03
CA THR A 436 -26.89 26.63 4.27
C THR A 436 -27.94 27.77 4.25
N LYS A 437 -27.56 28.91 3.68
CA LYS A 437 -28.49 30.05 3.49
C LYS A 437 -29.07 30.12 2.07
N VAL A 438 -29.05 29.00 1.34
CA VAL A 438 -29.55 28.92 -0.03
C VAL A 438 -31.05 29.09 -0.07
N THR A 439 -31.52 30.02 -0.89
CA THR A 439 -32.95 30.37 -1.03
C THR A 439 -33.60 29.68 -2.24
N ALA A 440 -32.83 29.27 -3.22
CA ALA A 440 -33.26 28.56 -4.43
C ALA A 440 -32.16 27.64 -4.90
N LEU A 441 -32.55 26.48 -5.45
CA LEU A 441 -31.65 25.50 -6.00
C LEU A 441 -32.21 24.99 -7.34
N GLU A 442 -31.50 25.27 -8.43
CA GLU A 442 -31.91 24.86 -9.77
C GLU A 442 -31.32 23.47 -10.10
N VAL A 443 -32.19 22.47 -10.18
CA VAL A 443 -31.81 21.07 -10.42
C VAL A 443 -32.41 20.47 -11.72
N SER A 444 -33.17 21.26 -12.50
CA SER A 444 -33.92 20.77 -13.67
C SER A 444 -33.04 20.10 -14.73
N ALA A 445 -31.79 20.53 -14.89
CA ALA A 445 -30.82 19.96 -15.82
C ALA A 445 -30.14 18.65 -15.28
N LEU A 446 -30.29 18.36 -13.99
CA LEU A 446 -29.61 17.23 -13.32
C LEU A 446 -30.39 15.94 -13.43
N THR A 447 -30.63 15.47 -14.64
CA THR A 447 -31.49 14.30 -14.89
C THR A 447 -30.91 12.97 -14.40
N ALA A 448 -29.61 12.95 -14.02
CA ALA A 448 -28.96 11.81 -13.40
C ALA A 448 -29.09 11.78 -11.87
N LEU A 449 -29.66 12.84 -11.23
CA LEU A 449 -29.69 13.00 -9.80
C LEU A 449 -30.54 11.91 -9.13
N GLU A 450 -29.92 11.19 -8.19
CA GLU A 450 -30.50 10.09 -7.39
C GLU A 450 -30.71 10.50 -5.94
N GLU A 451 -29.82 11.35 -5.40
CA GLU A 451 -29.89 11.85 -4.03
C GLU A 451 -29.77 13.37 -3.97
N LEU A 452 -30.72 14.00 -3.28
CA LEU A 452 -30.68 15.43 -2.93
C LEU A 452 -30.97 15.61 -1.44
N VAL A 453 -29.99 16.16 -0.72
CA VAL A 453 -30.11 16.53 0.70
C VAL A 453 -29.91 18.04 0.82
N ALA A 454 -30.96 18.76 1.17
CA ALA A 454 -30.98 20.22 1.33
C ALA A 454 -31.87 20.60 2.54
N ASN A 455 -31.68 19.91 3.66
CA ASN A 455 -32.33 20.23 4.92
C ASN A 455 -31.80 21.55 5.48
N ASP A 456 -32.64 22.22 6.31
CA ASP A 456 -32.22 23.39 7.08
C ASP A 456 -31.59 24.50 6.22
N CYS A 457 -32.20 24.74 5.03
CA CYS A 457 -31.89 25.84 4.12
C CYS A 457 -33.02 26.89 4.15
N LEU A 458 -33.04 27.81 3.19
CA LEU A 458 -34.08 28.85 3.07
C LEU A 458 -34.89 28.67 1.76
N ILE A 459 -35.01 27.43 1.27
CA ILE A 459 -35.70 27.14 0.03
C ILE A 459 -37.20 27.20 0.21
N SER A 460 -37.86 28.04 -0.58
CA SER A 460 -39.33 28.20 -0.51
C SER A 460 -40.05 27.44 -1.65
N VAL A 461 -39.41 27.22 -2.76
CA VAL A 461 -39.95 26.50 -3.92
C VAL A 461 -38.90 25.55 -4.48
N MET A 462 -39.31 24.30 -4.83
CA MET A 462 -38.46 23.30 -5.46
C MET A 462 -39.20 22.61 -6.58
N ASP A 463 -38.60 22.56 -7.78
CA ASP A 463 -39.10 21.76 -8.91
C ASP A 463 -38.12 20.62 -9.22
N CYS A 464 -38.49 19.40 -8.87
CA CYS A 464 -37.77 18.15 -9.15
C CYS A 464 -38.47 17.33 -10.24
N SER A 465 -39.39 17.89 -11.03
CA SER A 465 -40.18 17.15 -12.02
C SER A 465 -39.34 16.53 -13.15
N ASN A 466 -38.12 17.03 -13.38
CA ASN A 466 -37.17 16.47 -14.34
C ASN A 466 -36.25 15.40 -13.75
N ASN A 467 -36.18 15.30 -12.42
CA ASN A 467 -35.23 14.45 -11.73
C ASN A 467 -35.83 13.07 -11.42
N ARG A 468 -36.23 12.34 -12.48
CA ARG A 468 -37.00 11.08 -12.38
C ARG A 468 -36.24 9.92 -11.71
N LYS A 469 -34.89 10.07 -11.52
CA LYS A 469 -34.07 9.08 -10.83
C LYS A 469 -33.96 9.32 -9.32
N LEU A 470 -34.50 10.44 -8.82
CA LEU A 470 -34.45 10.72 -7.38
C LEU A 470 -35.10 9.59 -6.58
N SER A 471 -34.32 8.99 -5.70
CA SER A 471 -34.72 7.96 -4.74
C SER A 471 -34.67 8.49 -3.31
N LYS A 472 -33.86 9.54 -3.06
CA LYS A 472 -33.73 10.23 -1.78
C LYS A 472 -33.84 11.73 -1.97
N LEU A 473 -34.79 12.34 -1.26
CA LEU A 473 -35.05 13.78 -1.26
C LEU A 473 -35.36 14.26 0.15
N HIS A 474 -34.43 14.99 0.75
CA HIS A 474 -34.56 15.57 2.09
C HIS A 474 -34.58 17.08 2.01
N LEU A 475 -35.70 17.71 2.43
CA LEU A 475 -35.95 19.15 2.41
C LEU A 475 -36.52 19.65 3.73
N GLN A 476 -36.37 18.94 4.83
CA GLN A 476 -36.85 19.34 6.15
C GLN A 476 -36.18 20.64 6.60
N GLY A 477 -36.85 21.44 7.47
CA GLY A 477 -36.31 22.71 7.97
C GLY A 477 -36.28 23.83 6.94
N ASN A 478 -36.98 23.70 5.80
CA ASN A 478 -37.12 24.76 4.79
C ASN A 478 -38.50 25.46 4.87
N PRO A 479 -38.61 26.77 4.54
CA PRO A 479 -39.87 27.45 4.44
C PRO A 479 -40.65 27.06 3.15
N LEU A 480 -40.75 25.77 2.87
CA LEU A 480 -41.21 25.24 1.61
C LEU A 480 -42.71 25.48 1.43
N THR A 481 -43.09 26.14 0.34
CA THR A 481 -44.49 26.40 -0.04
C THR A 481 -44.92 25.62 -1.27
N SER A 482 -43.96 25.08 -2.06
CA SER A 482 -44.23 24.29 -3.24
C SER A 482 -43.10 23.32 -3.51
N LEU A 483 -43.44 22.02 -3.70
CA LEU A 483 -42.56 20.97 -4.21
C LEU A 483 -43.23 20.30 -5.40
N VAL A 484 -42.60 20.40 -6.56
CA VAL A 484 -43.12 19.76 -7.79
C VAL A 484 -42.29 18.50 -8.06
N LEU A 485 -42.96 17.35 -8.16
CA LEU A 485 -42.38 16.07 -8.50
C LEU A 485 -42.90 15.58 -9.87
N ALA A 486 -42.21 14.64 -10.50
CA ALA A 486 -42.66 14.04 -11.74
C ALA A 486 -43.89 13.15 -11.50
N SER A 487 -44.90 13.20 -12.42
CA SER A 487 -46.05 12.31 -12.37
C SER A 487 -45.61 10.85 -12.35
N GLY A 488 -46.16 10.09 -11.38
CA GLY A 488 -45.87 8.68 -11.18
C GLY A 488 -44.48 8.37 -10.57
N GLN A 489 -43.72 9.38 -10.16
CA GLN A 489 -42.46 9.17 -9.46
C GLN A 489 -42.74 8.75 -8.01
N SER A 490 -42.02 7.71 -7.57
CA SER A 490 -41.99 7.29 -6.17
C SER A 490 -40.60 7.54 -5.63
N ILE A 491 -40.45 8.39 -4.63
CA ILE A 491 -39.20 8.65 -3.93
C ILE A 491 -39.19 7.83 -2.65
N TYR A 492 -38.28 6.87 -2.56
CA TYR A 492 -38.23 5.90 -1.47
C TYR A 492 -37.96 6.57 -0.11
N ASP A 493 -37.00 7.52 -0.06
CA ASP A 493 -36.64 8.27 1.14
C ASP A 493 -36.96 9.75 0.94
N LEU A 494 -38.26 10.09 1.05
CA LEU A 494 -38.76 11.46 0.96
C LEU A 494 -38.99 12.04 2.36
N LYS A 495 -38.31 13.16 2.68
CA LYS A 495 -38.47 13.89 3.94
C LYS A 495 -38.74 15.36 3.69
N VAL A 496 -39.93 15.81 4.05
CA VAL A 496 -40.39 17.22 4.06
C VAL A 496 -41.21 17.45 5.31
N ASP A 497 -41.30 18.72 5.80
CA ASP A 497 -42.08 19.06 6.99
C ASP A 497 -43.58 19.05 6.74
N ASN A 498 -43.98 19.44 5.52
CA ASN A 498 -45.38 19.45 5.09
C ASN A 498 -45.54 18.79 3.73
N TYR A 499 -46.25 17.68 3.67
CA TYR A 499 -46.56 16.94 2.44
C TYR A 499 -47.64 17.57 1.56
N ASP A 500 -48.44 18.52 2.10
CA ASP A 500 -49.51 19.21 1.35
C ASP A 500 -48.97 20.17 0.29
N VAL A 501 -47.67 20.56 0.38
CA VAL A 501 -47.02 21.39 -0.63
C VAL A 501 -46.58 20.64 -1.88
N ILE A 502 -46.75 19.31 -1.90
CA ILE A 502 -46.31 18.47 -3.00
C ILE A 502 -47.36 18.48 -4.13
N SER A 503 -46.91 18.73 -5.33
CA SER A 503 -47.69 18.60 -6.56
C SER A 503 -46.92 17.76 -7.59
N TYR A 504 -47.65 17.24 -8.60
CA TYR A 504 -47.07 16.37 -9.61
C TYR A 504 -47.30 16.95 -11.00
N LYS A 505 -46.28 16.86 -11.84
CA LYS A 505 -46.30 17.40 -13.21
C LYS A 505 -45.92 16.35 -14.25
#